data_afb2b5cf129a03a334937616550c9f4b
#
_entry.id   afb2b5cf129a03a334937616550c9f4b
#
_cell.length_a   1.000
_cell.length_b   1.000
_cell.length_c   1.000
_cell.angle_alpha   90.00
_cell.angle_beta   90.00
_cell.angle_gamma   90.00
#
_symmetry.space_group_name_H-M   'P 1'
#
loop_
_entity.id
_entity.type
_entity.pdbx_description
1 polymer ?
#
loop_
_entity_poly.entity_id
_entity_poly.type
_entity_poly.pdbx_seq_one_letter_code
_entity_poly.pdbx_strand_id
1 'polypeptide(L)'
;MRVALYNLEPEIHNSALMQVSQYHKQKGDDVCMYSPLYHNTYDKIYAFSLFDFTDKGYVTPDMITGGTGFDIKSRLPKEIEDCDLDYSICPDCDYSIIWFSRGCFRNCPFCVVNEKEGYIHSVEPKNLNPNGRYIKVMDNNFFANPNWKSAVEQLHEWNQRIDMQGFDIRLFNEEQAEVISSLKYMYTFKFAWDNPRDNIDDKLDLLVDTIYNRKLMCYVLIGFWSTPEEDLMRVRHLWDDYGIDPYVMPYNKFDEYQRKFARWVNNKVLFKTRTWEEYQDGYINSKEEYEAHLRVKERRSNHNEIPFDF
;
A
#
# COMPACT_ATOMS: atom_id res chain seq x y z
N MET A 1 29.93 -17.04 0.81
CA MET A 1 28.86 -17.84 0.18
C MET A 1 28.25 -17.09 -0.97
N ARG A 2 27.67 -17.80 -1.93
CA ARG A 2 26.88 -17.20 -3.01
C ARG A 2 25.40 -17.29 -2.67
N VAL A 3 24.74 -16.15 -2.43
CA VAL A 3 23.38 -16.05 -1.94
C VAL A 3 22.47 -15.45 -3.01
N ALA A 4 21.37 -16.12 -3.32
CA ALA A 4 20.40 -15.66 -4.29
C ALA A 4 19.11 -15.17 -3.61
N LEU A 5 18.56 -14.07 -4.14
CA LEU A 5 17.33 -13.45 -3.68
C LEU A 5 16.24 -13.59 -4.76
N TYR A 6 15.16 -14.28 -4.42
CA TYR A 6 14.03 -14.50 -5.31
C TYR A 6 12.81 -13.73 -4.80
N ASN A 7 12.51 -12.60 -5.41
CA ASN A 7 11.28 -11.86 -5.19
C ASN A 7 10.20 -12.42 -6.12
N LEU A 8 9.14 -13.00 -5.57
CA LEU A 8 8.06 -13.58 -6.36
C LEU A 8 7.11 -12.51 -6.93
N GLU A 9 7.13 -11.30 -6.38
CA GLU A 9 6.42 -10.12 -6.90
C GLU A 9 7.45 -9.08 -7.38
N PRO A 10 8.02 -9.23 -8.58
CA PRO A 10 9.13 -8.38 -9.05
C PRO A 10 8.77 -6.90 -9.14
N GLU A 11 7.49 -6.58 -9.33
CA GLU A 11 6.98 -5.20 -9.38
C GLU A 11 6.94 -4.51 -8.01
N ILE A 12 7.16 -5.24 -6.91
CA ILE A 12 7.10 -4.72 -5.55
C ILE A 12 8.47 -4.86 -4.89
N HIS A 13 9.04 -3.74 -4.45
CA HIS A 13 10.32 -3.74 -3.75
C HIS A 13 10.16 -4.37 -2.36
N ASN A 14 10.79 -5.53 -2.16
CA ASN A 14 10.64 -6.33 -0.95
C ASN A 14 11.70 -5.95 0.10
N SER A 15 11.29 -5.21 1.13
CA SER A 15 12.17 -4.75 2.21
C SER A 15 12.84 -5.90 2.98
N ALA A 16 12.16 -7.05 3.13
CA ALA A 16 12.74 -8.20 3.81
C ALA A 16 13.91 -8.80 3.01
N LEU A 17 13.80 -8.87 1.67
CA LEU A 17 14.93 -9.27 0.82
C LEU A 17 16.07 -8.24 0.83
N MET A 18 15.77 -6.94 0.95
CA MET A 18 16.80 -5.91 1.12
C MET A 18 17.56 -6.10 2.44
N GLN A 19 16.88 -6.46 3.54
CA GLN A 19 17.53 -6.77 4.82
C GLN A 19 18.37 -8.06 4.74
N VAL A 20 17.87 -9.11 4.08
CA VAL A 20 18.64 -10.33 3.81
C VAL A 20 19.91 -10.01 3.02
N SER A 21 19.79 -9.16 1.99
CA SER A 21 20.94 -8.71 1.20
C SER A 21 21.98 -8.01 2.06
N GLN A 22 21.57 -7.03 2.84
CA GLN A 22 22.45 -6.27 3.72
C GLN A 22 23.18 -7.16 4.70
N TYR A 23 22.46 -8.08 5.36
CA TYR A 23 23.02 -9.04 6.30
C TYR A 23 24.13 -9.91 5.67
N HIS A 24 23.87 -10.47 4.50
CA HIS A 24 24.83 -11.31 3.81
C HIS A 24 26.03 -10.53 3.28
N LYS A 25 25.82 -9.33 2.72
CA LYS A 25 26.91 -8.46 2.27
C LYS A 25 27.82 -8.03 3.41
N GLN A 26 27.26 -7.73 4.60
CA GLN A 26 28.06 -7.43 5.80
C GLN A 26 28.95 -8.60 6.23
N LYS A 27 28.55 -9.84 5.91
CA LYS A 27 29.36 -11.05 6.17
C LYS A 27 30.37 -11.37 5.06
N GLY A 28 30.42 -10.56 4.02
CA GLY A 28 31.31 -10.77 2.87
C GLY A 28 30.80 -11.81 1.87
N ASP A 29 29.51 -12.15 1.92
CA ASP A 29 28.88 -13.06 0.96
C ASP A 29 28.62 -12.35 -0.38
N ASP A 30 28.65 -13.09 -1.48
CA ASP A 30 28.25 -12.65 -2.81
C ASP A 30 26.74 -12.76 -2.96
N VAL A 31 26.04 -11.63 -3.08
CA VAL A 31 24.57 -11.55 -3.14
C VAL A 31 24.10 -11.10 -4.51
N CYS A 32 23.20 -11.86 -5.12
CA CYS A 32 22.62 -11.55 -6.42
C CYS A 32 21.14 -11.90 -6.48
N MET A 33 20.44 -11.40 -7.52
CA MET A 33 19.08 -11.83 -7.81
C MET A 33 19.09 -13.26 -8.35
N TYR A 34 18.07 -14.03 -7.98
CA TYR A 34 17.93 -15.42 -8.38
C TYR A 34 17.74 -15.56 -9.89
N SER A 35 18.42 -16.56 -10.46
CA SER A 35 18.17 -17.02 -11.82
C SER A 35 18.06 -18.55 -11.83
N PRO A 36 16.98 -19.12 -12.38
CA PRO A 36 16.81 -20.57 -12.46
C PRO A 36 17.97 -21.29 -13.16
N LEU A 37 18.63 -20.65 -14.12
CA LEU A 37 19.77 -21.20 -14.87
C LEU A 37 20.97 -21.51 -13.98
N TYR A 38 21.10 -20.81 -12.85
CA TYR A 38 22.24 -20.95 -11.92
C TYR A 38 21.84 -21.59 -10.60
N HIS A 39 20.66 -22.23 -10.51
CA HIS A 39 20.08 -22.76 -9.27
C HIS A 39 21.10 -23.54 -8.43
N ASN A 40 21.77 -24.51 -9.04
CA ASN A 40 22.72 -25.40 -8.35
C ASN A 40 24.08 -24.73 -8.00
N THR A 41 24.25 -23.46 -8.30
CA THR A 41 25.49 -22.71 -8.01
C THR A 41 25.37 -21.81 -6.79
N TYR A 42 24.18 -21.68 -6.23
CA TYR A 42 23.95 -20.89 -5.04
C TYR A 42 24.09 -21.74 -3.77
N ASP A 43 24.73 -21.17 -2.75
CA ASP A 43 24.82 -21.81 -1.43
C ASP A 43 23.52 -21.65 -0.63
N LYS A 44 22.80 -20.55 -0.86
CA LYS A 44 21.50 -20.26 -0.26
C LYS A 44 20.61 -19.49 -1.24
N ILE A 45 19.32 -19.82 -1.22
CA ILE A 45 18.31 -19.11 -2.01
C ILE A 45 17.18 -18.69 -1.07
N TYR A 46 16.89 -17.39 -1.01
CA TYR A 46 15.77 -16.83 -0.28
C TYR A 46 14.64 -16.49 -1.25
N ALA A 47 13.51 -17.19 -1.14
CA ALA A 47 12.32 -17.00 -1.97
C ALA A 47 11.21 -16.38 -1.13
N PHE A 48 10.88 -15.10 -1.40
CA PHE A 48 9.91 -14.36 -0.61
C PHE A 48 8.71 -13.96 -1.45
N SER A 49 7.52 -14.07 -0.83
CA SER A 49 6.24 -13.68 -1.44
C SER A 49 5.40 -12.89 -0.45
N LEU A 50 4.72 -11.86 -0.96
CA LEU A 50 3.82 -11.00 -0.19
C LEU A 50 2.38 -11.52 -0.19
N PHE A 51 1.94 -12.15 -1.29
CA PHE A 51 0.56 -12.57 -1.46
C PHE A 51 0.41 -14.09 -1.54
N ASP A 52 -0.63 -14.61 -0.92
CA ASP A 52 -0.98 -16.03 -0.92
C ASP A 52 -1.36 -16.56 -2.31
N PHE A 53 -1.93 -15.68 -3.15
CA PHE A 53 -2.36 -15.99 -4.51
C PHE A 53 -1.25 -15.87 -5.57
N THR A 54 -0.05 -15.40 -5.22
CA THR A 54 1.09 -15.38 -6.14
C THR A 54 1.50 -16.78 -6.53
N ASP A 55 1.75 -17.03 -7.82
CA ASP A 55 2.23 -18.32 -8.29
C ASP A 55 3.62 -18.65 -7.68
N LYS A 56 3.73 -19.83 -7.08
CA LYS A 56 4.94 -20.34 -6.43
C LYS A 56 5.69 -21.37 -7.31
N GLY A 57 5.36 -21.45 -8.60
CA GLY A 57 5.76 -22.55 -9.50
C GLY A 57 7.27 -22.83 -9.61
N TYR A 58 8.12 -21.85 -9.34
CA TYR A 58 9.59 -22.03 -9.38
C TYR A 58 10.24 -22.18 -7.99
N VAL A 59 9.44 -22.25 -6.93
CA VAL A 59 9.96 -22.44 -5.57
C VAL A 59 10.21 -23.92 -5.34
N THR A 60 11.42 -24.26 -4.91
CA THR A 60 11.86 -25.63 -4.63
C THR A 60 12.08 -25.85 -3.12
N PRO A 61 12.04 -27.11 -2.63
CA PRO A 61 12.14 -27.40 -1.20
C PRO A 61 13.47 -26.98 -0.52
N ASP A 62 14.52 -26.77 -1.29
CA ASP A 62 15.83 -26.30 -0.81
C ASP A 62 15.91 -24.77 -0.62
N MET A 63 14.90 -24.04 -1.06
CA MET A 63 14.82 -22.60 -0.87
C MET A 63 14.31 -22.24 0.53
N ILE A 64 14.86 -21.16 1.09
CA ILE A 64 14.38 -20.57 2.35
C ILE A 64 13.22 -19.65 2.00
N THR A 65 12.01 -20.06 2.34
CA THR A 65 10.80 -19.31 2.04
C THR A 65 10.45 -18.32 3.14
N GLY A 66 9.86 -17.16 2.75
CA GLY A 66 9.43 -16.14 3.70
C GLY A 66 8.37 -15.20 3.14
N GLY A 67 7.84 -14.38 4.02
CA GLY A 67 6.79 -13.39 3.70
C GLY A 67 5.37 -13.93 3.84
N THR A 68 4.41 -12.99 3.84
CA THR A 68 2.99 -13.25 4.13
C THR A 68 2.35 -14.22 3.13
N GLY A 69 2.87 -14.27 1.89
CA GLY A 69 2.39 -15.16 0.84
C GLY A 69 2.71 -16.65 1.07
N PHE A 70 3.64 -16.97 1.98
CA PHE A 70 3.91 -18.35 2.42
C PHE A 70 3.33 -18.63 3.79
N ASP A 71 3.57 -17.74 4.75
CA ASP A 71 3.06 -17.87 6.11
C ASP A 71 2.93 -16.48 6.73
N ILE A 72 1.72 -16.14 7.17
CA ILE A 72 1.43 -14.86 7.81
C ILE A 72 2.25 -14.62 9.09
N LYS A 73 2.65 -15.70 9.78
CA LYS A 73 3.46 -15.66 10.99
C LYS A 73 4.96 -15.64 10.71
N SER A 74 5.36 -15.79 9.44
CA SER A 74 6.77 -15.75 9.06
C SER A 74 7.43 -14.45 9.50
N ARG A 75 8.60 -14.55 10.13
CA ARG A 75 9.43 -13.43 10.58
C ARG A 75 10.86 -13.66 10.14
N LEU A 76 11.57 -12.59 9.88
CA LEU A 76 13.01 -12.65 9.74
C LEU A 76 13.65 -12.95 11.11
N PRO A 77 14.76 -13.69 11.16
CA PRO A 77 15.64 -13.70 12.34
C PRO A 77 15.99 -12.26 12.71
N LYS A 78 16.01 -11.98 14.04
CA LYS A 78 16.23 -10.62 14.54
C LYS A 78 17.49 -9.97 14.00
N GLU A 79 18.57 -10.72 13.86
CA GLU A 79 19.85 -10.26 13.29
C GLU A 79 19.76 -9.78 11.83
N ILE A 80 18.77 -10.30 11.07
CA ILE A 80 18.47 -9.83 9.70
C ILE A 80 17.47 -8.66 9.76
N GLU A 81 16.45 -8.75 10.60
CA GLU A 81 15.44 -7.70 10.77
C GLU A 81 16.05 -6.38 11.25
N ASP A 82 17.11 -6.45 12.07
CA ASP A 82 17.83 -5.27 12.57
C ASP A 82 18.70 -4.59 11.48
N CYS A 83 18.98 -5.26 10.35
CA CYS A 83 19.75 -4.67 9.26
C CYS A 83 19.02 -3.51 8.57
N ASP A 84 19.80 -2.59 8.03
CA ASP A 84 19.34 -1.57 7.09
C ASP A 84 18.84 -2.19 5.77
N LEU A 85 18.21 -1.37 4.95
CA LEU A 85 17.72 -1.78 3.64
C LEU A 85 18.80 -1.60 2.57
N ASP A 86 19.15 -2.67 1.88
CA ASP A 86 20.06 -2.62 0.74
C ASP A 86 19.32 -2.28 -0.56
N TYR A 87 19.22 -1.01 -0.86
CA TYR A 87 18.60 -0.52 -2.10
C TYR A 87 19.35 -0.90 -3.38
N SER A 88 20.60 -1.36 -3.28
CA SER A 88 21.40 -1.72 -4.46
C SER A 88 20.86 -2.93 -5.22
N ILE A 89 20.05 -3.77 -4.57
CA ILE A 89 19.37 -4.91 -5.24
C ILE A 89 18.10 -4.51 -6.00
N CYS A 90 17.63 -3.29 -5.83
CA CYS A 90 16.45 -2.71 -6.48
C CYS A 90 16.83 -1.34 -7.08
N PRO A 91 17.61 -1.30 -8.17
CA PRO A 91 18.14 -0.05 -8.72
C PRO A 91 17.05 0.87 -9.32
N ASP A 92 15.88 0.33 -9.61
CA ASP A 92 14.67 1.02 -10.07
C ASP A 92 13.84 1.62 -8.92
N CYS A 93 14.17 1.30 -7.67
CA CYS A 93 13.49 1.86 -6.50
C CYS A 93 13.89 3.33 -6.31
N ASP A 94 12.97 4.25 -6.57
CA ASP A 94 13.19 5.69 -6.48
C ASP A 94 12.62 6.34 -5.20
N TYR A 95 12.31 5.53 -4.18
CA TYR A 95 11.78 5.97 -2.90
C TYR A 95 12.43 5.27 -1.71
N SER A 96 12.32 5.89 -0.53
CA SER A 96 12.71 5.28 0.74
C SER A 96 11.52 4.55 1.36
N ILE A 97 11.72 3.33 1.84
CA ILE A 97 10.71 2.52 2.52
C ILE A 97 10.89 2.73 4.03
N ILE A 98 9.94 3.37 4.69
CA ILE A 98 10.07 3.75 6.10
C ILE A 98 8.85 3.28 6.89
N TRP A 99 9.11 2.72 8.07
CA TRP A 99 8.14 2.51 9.13
C TRP A 99 8.57 3.28 10.37
N PHE A 100 7.63 3.96 11.00
CA PHE A 100 7.75 4.55 12.34
C PHE A 100 7.00 3.72 13.38
N SER A 101 6.08 2.86 12.91
CA SER A 101 5.37 1.90 13.75
C SER A 101 5.02 0.63 13.00
N ARG A 102 4.80 -0.44 13.78
CA ARG A 102 4.30 -1.72 13.30
C ARG A 102 3.08 -2.11 14.12
N GLY A 103 2.23 -2.97 13.53
CA GLY A 103 1.00 -3.41 14.19
C GLY A 103 -0.13 -2.41 14.12
N CYS A 104 -1.19 -2.69 14.84
CA CYS A 104 -2.36 -1.81 14.97
C CYS A 104 -3.04 -2.03 16.32
N PHE A 105 -3.60 -0.97 16.94
CA PHE A 105 -4.39 -1.12 18.16
C PHE A 105 -5.81 -1.64 17.90
N ARG A 106 -6.28 -1.51 16.66
CA ARG A 106 -7.56 -2.05 16.25
C ARG A 106 -7.45 -3.54 15.94
N ASN A 107 -8.44 -4.29 16.37
CA ASN A 107 -8.56 -5.72 16.06
C ASN A 107 -9.71 -5.94 15.09
N CYS A 108 -9.60 -5.35 13.90
CA CYS A 108 -10.63 -5.49 12.86
C CYS A 108 -10.67 -6.94 12.36
N PRO A 109 -11.84 -7.61 12.37
CA PRO A 109 -11.92 -9.06 12.09
C PRO A 109 -11.57 -9.44 10.64
N PHE A 110 -11.53 -8.47 9.72
CA PHE A 110 -11.10 -8.67 8.33
C PHE A 110 -9.59 -8.43 8.13
N CYS A 111 -8.88 -7.88 9.12
CA CYS A 111 -7.53 -7.37 8.96
C CYS A 111 -6.50 -8.34 9.56
N VAL A 112 -5.48 -8.62 8.77
CA VAL A 112 -4.39 -9.54 9.15
C VAL A 112 -3.27 -8.89 9.98
N VAL A 113 -3.31 -7.55 10.16
CA VAL A 113 -2.22 -6.80 10.79
C VAL A 113 -1.93 -7.28 12.20
N ASN A 114 -2.96 -7.49 13.04
CA ASN A 114 -2.74 -7.96 14.41
C ASN A 114 -2.14 -9.38 14.47
N GLU A 115 -2.56 -10.28 13.57
CA GLU A 115 -1.99 -11.61 13.49
C GLU A 115 -0.52 -11.56 13.04
N LYS A 116 -0.24 -10.68 12.07
CA LYS A 116 1.11 -10.54 11.50
C LYS A 116 2.04 -9.72 12.37
N GLU A 117 1.61 -8.56 12.88
CA GLU A 117 2.52 -7.58 13.48
C GLU A 117 2.21 -7.31 14.96
N GLY A 118 1.07 -7.79 15.44
CA GLY A 118 0.63 -7.60 16.82
C GLY A 118 0.06 -6.22 17.09
N TYR A 119 0.07 -5.84 18.38
CA TYR A 119 -0.40 -4.54 18.81
C TYR A 119 0.55 -3.43 18.36
N ILE A 120 0.03 -2.21 18.17
CA ILE A 120 0.81 -1.05 17.71
C ILE A 120 1.99 -0.76 18.63
N HIS A 121 3.15 -0.59 18.05
CA HIS A 121 4.38 -0.17 18.72
C HIS A 121 5.26 0.64 17.79
N SER A 122 5.97 1.62 18.35
CA SER A 122 6.95 2.42 17.60
C SER A 122 8.16 1.58 17.23
N VAL A 123 8.75 1.86 16.08
CA VAL A 123 10.01 1.26 15.61
C VAL A 123 10.94 2.38 15.14
N GLU A 124 12.25 2.13 15.25
CA GLU A 124 13.23 3.04 14.66
C GLU A 124 13.21 2.90 13.13
N PRO A 125 13.13 4.02 12.41
CA PRO A 125 13.13 3.99 10.95
C PRO A 125 14.49 3.51 10.43
N LYS A 126 14.46 2.76 9.33
CA LYS A 126 15.68 2.33 8.63
C LYS A 126 16.26 3.47 7.78
N ASN A 127 17.39 3.20 7.15
CA ASN A 127 18.09 4.14 6.26
C ASN A 127 17.23 4.63 5.10
N LEU A 128 17.47 5.86 4.68
CA LEU A 128 16.91 6.39 3.44
C LEU A 128 17.60 5.76 2.22
N ASN A 129 16.87 5.66 1.12
CA ASN A 129 17.41 5.33 -0.17
C ASN A 129 18.30 6.49 -0.67
N PRO A 130 19.60 6.26 -0.94
CA PRO A 130 20.48 7.33 -1.45
C PRO A 130 19.99 7.94 -2.79
N ASN A 131 19.24 7.17 -3.58
CA ASN A 131 18.66 7.60 -4.85
C ASN A 131 17.16 7.93 -4.75
N GLY A 132 16.61 7.91 -3.53
CA GLY A 132 15.19 8.14 -3.29
C GLY A 132 14.78 9.59 -3.52
N ARG A 133 13.67 9.80 -4.22
CA ARG A 133 13.06 11.11 -4.50
C ARG A 133 11.97 11.48 -3.50
N TYR A 134 11.47 10.49 -2.77
CA TYR A 134 10.44 10.65 -1.75
C TYR A 134 10.48 9.52 -0.73
N ILE A 135 9.73 9.68 0.35
CA ILE A 135 9.60 8.68 1.41
C ILE A 135 8.23 8.04 1.32
N LYS A 136 8.20 6.72 1.24
CA LYS A 136 6.98 5.93 1.36
C LYS A 136 6.83 5.48 2.82
N VAL A 137 5.89 6.10 3.54
CA VAL A 137 5.58 5.75 4.94
C VAL A 137 4.63 4.59 4.94
N MET A 138 5.08 3.45 5.46
CA MET A 138 4.42 2.16 5.36
C MET A 138 3.64 1.75 6.61
N ASP A 139 3.47 2.64 7.57
CA ASP A 139 2.74 2.39 8.80
C ASP A 139 1.29 1.94 8.50
N ASN A 140 0.82 0.91 9.20
CA ASN A 140 -0.56 0.43 9.02
C ASN A 140 -1.61 1.46 9.48
N ASN A 141 -1.24 2.29 10.46
CA ASN A 141 -2.09 3.35 10.99
C ASN A 141 -1.19 4.41 11.64
N PHE A 142 -0.73 5.37 10.86
CA PHE A 142 0.30 6.33 11.25
C PHE A 142 -0.03 7.08 12.55
N PHE A 143 -1.23 7.63 12.67
CA PHE A 143 -1.64 8.41 13.85
C PHE A 143 -1.96 7.56 15.09
N ALA A 144 -1.99 6.23 14.95
CA ALA A 144 -2.07 5.34 16.10
C ALA A 144 -0.70 5.07 16.75
N ASN A 145 0.40 5.45 16.07
CA ASN A 145 1.74 5.35 16.64
C ASN A 145 1.83 6.22 17.90
N PRO A 146 2.23 5.68 19.06
CA PRO A 146 2.39 6.49 20.29
C PRO A 146 3.35 7.68 20.11
N ASN A 147 4.34 7.53 19.22
CA ASN A 147 5.37 8.53 18.96
C ASN A 147 5.18 9.24 17.60
N TRP A 148 3.94 9.35 17.09
CA TRP A 148 3.68 9.94 15.78
C TRP A 148 4.22 11.38 15.64
N LYS A 149 4.28 12.16 16.73
CA LYS A 149 4.84 13.53 16.71
C LYS A 149 6.33 13.52 16.37
N SER A 150 7.11 12.65 17.02
CA SER A 150 8.54 12.48 16.71
C SER A 150 8.75 11.96 15.29
N ALA A 151 7.85 11.10 14.81
CA ALA A 151 7.89 10.64 13.41
C ALA A 151 7.69 11.80 12.42
N VAL A 152 6.79 12.75 12.74
CA VAL A 152 6.59 13.97 11.94
C VAL A 152 7.81 14.88 11.99
N GLU A 153 8.40 15.10 13.16
CA GLU A 153 9.64 15.87 13.30
C GLU A 153 10.74 15.28 12.41
N GLN A 154 10.91 13.96 12.44
CA GLN A 154 11.87 13.26 11.58
C GLN A 154 11.58 13.43 10.09
N LEU A 155 10.29 13.40 9.68
CA LEU A 155 9.90 13.65 8.28
C LEU A 155 10.23 15.09 7.85
N HIS A 156 10.08 16.07 8.75
CA HIS A 156 10.49 17.46 8.51
C HIS A 156 12.01 17.62 8.40
N GLU A 157 12.79 16.95 9.26
CA GLU A 157 14.25 16.94 9.19
C GLU A 157 14.76 16.38 7.86
N TRP A 158 14.17 15.28 7.40
CA TRP A 158 14.52 14.70 6.10
C TRP A 158 14.07 15.56 4.91
N ASN A 159 13.08 16.43 5.11
CA ASN A 159 12.62 17.44 4.16
C ASN A 159 12.32 16.90 2.74
N GLN A 160 11.91 15.66 2.63
CA GLN A 160 11.50 15.01 1.38
C GLN A 160 9.97 15.04 1.23
N ARG A 161 9.49 14.80 -0.01
CA ARG A 161 8.08 14.50 -0.22
C ARG A 161 7.75 13.15 0.40
N ILE A 162 6.51 12.98 0.83
CA ILE A 162 6.04 11.73 1.43
C ILE A 162 4.87 11.14 0.66
N ASP A 163 4.80 9.82 0.62
CA ASP A 163 3.62 9.03 0.25
C ASP A 163 3.22 8.20 1.48
N MET A 164 2.18 8.64 2.17
CA MET A 164 1.65 7.96 3.35
C MET A 164 0.58 6.95 2.91
N GLN A 165 0.71 5.68 3.34
CA GLN A 165 -0.18 4.62 2.88
C GLN A 165 -1.58 4.66 3.50
N GLY A 166 -1.76 5.40 4.58
CA GLY A 166 -3.08 5.67 5.14
C GLY A 166 -3.10 5.76 6.65
N PHE A 167 -4.25 6.12 7.16
CA PHE A 167 -4.56 6.16 8.58
C PHE A 167 -6.07 5.96 8.80
N ASP A 168 -6.43 5.65 10.02
CA ASP A 168 -7.83 5.54 10.45
C ASP A 168 -8.41 6.94 10.66
N ILE A 169 -9.33 7.35 9.79
CA ILE A 169 -9.96 8.68 9.82
C ILE A 169 -10.61 9.00 11.17
N ARG A 170 -11.07 8.00 11.90
CA ARG A 170 -11.72 8.17 13.22
C ARG A 170 -10.79 8.74 14.28
N LEU A 171 -9.46 8.65 14.08
CA LEU A 171 -8.46 9.27 14.96
C LEU A 171 -8.17 10.72 14.60
N PHE A 172 -8.60 11.16 13.42
CA PHE A 172 -8.23 12.46 12.88
C PHE A 172 -8.80 13.61 13.74
N ASN A 173 -7.96 14.59 14.04
CA ASN A 173 -8.29 15.76 14.86
C ASN A 173 -7.53 17.01 14.37
N GLU A 174 -7.82 18.16 14.96
CA GLU A 174 -7.23 19.45 14.57
C GLU A 174 -5.70 19.45 14.64
N GLU A 175 -5.10 18.86 15.67
CA GLU A 175 -3.64 18.77 15.82
C GLU A 175 -3.01 17.98 14.67
N GLN A 176 -3.64 16.87 14.27
CA GLN A 176 -3.19 16.05 13.16
C GLN A 176 -3.43 16.76 11.81
N ALA A 177 -4.50 17.53 11.70
CA ALA A 177 -4.79 18.35 10.53
C ALA A 177 -3.71 19.43 10.32
N GLU A 178 -3.33 20.13 11.37
CA GLU A 178 -2.25 21.13 11.33
C GLU A 178 -0.94 20.50 10.85
N VAL A 179 -0.58 19.36 11.42
CA VAL A 179 0.64 18.62 11.06
C VAL A 179 0.60 18.16 9.59
N ILE A 180 -0.51 17.57 9.15
CA ILE A 180 -0.67 17.13 7.79
C ILE A 180 -0.51 18.28 6.80
N SER A 181 -1.04 19.46 7.09
CA SER A 181 -0.94 20.63 6.23
C SER A 181 0.51 21.09 6.01
N SER A 182 1.40 20.81 6.97
CA SER A 182 2.81 21.19 6.92
C SER A 182 3.69 20.22 6.12
N LEU A 183 3.23 19.01 5.84
CA LEU A 183 3.98 17.98 5.13
C LEU A 183 3.91 18.14 3.62
N LYS A 184 4.96 17.74 2.91
CA LYS A 184 5.03 17.77 1.44
C LYS A 184 4.59 16.43 0.88
N TYR A 185 3.43 16.35 0.24
CA TYR A 185 2.94 15.10 -0.35
C TYR A 185 3.47 14.87 -1.76
N MET A 186 3.79 13.61 -2.08
CA MET A 186 4.15 13.18 -3.43
C MET A 186 2.89 12.92 -4.26
N TYR A 187 1.92 12.21 -3.68
CA TYR A 187 0.67 11.78 -4.33
C TYR A 187 -0.56 12.20 -3.53
N THR A 188 -1.61 11.41 -3.59
CA THR A 188 -2.83 11.60 -2.81
C THR A 188 -2.60 11.22 -1.34
N PHE A 189 -3.26 11.94 -0.47
CA PHE A 189 -3.37 11.62 0.94
C PHE A 189 -4.47 10.58 1.13
N LYS A 190 -4.17 9.48 1.81
CA LYS A 190 -5.03 8.30 1.87
C LYS A 190 -5.55 8.07 3.28
N PHE A 191 -6.82 7.72 3.41
CA PHE A 191 -7.44 7.32 4.65
C PHE A 191 -8.48 6.22 4.39
N ALA A 192 -9.05 5.61 5.44
CA ALA A 192 -10.00 4.50 5.30
C ALA A 192 -11.33 4.78 5.99
N TRP A 193 -12.42 4.38 5.32
CA TRP A 193 -13.77 4.30 5.85
C TRP A 193 -14.34 2.89 5.64
N ASP A 194 -14.08 1.99 6.57
CA ASP A 194 -14.39 0.57 6.42
C ASP A 194 -15.79 0.20 6.87
N ASN A 195 -16.32 0.87 7.91
CA ASN A 195 -17.62 0.53 8.47
C ASN A 195 -18.66 1.62 8.13
N PRO A 196 -19.77 1.28 7.43
CA PRO A 196 -20.81 2.24 7.07
C PRO A 196 -21.52 2.88 8.28
N ARG A 197 -21.42 2.26 9.46
CA ARG A 197 -22.02 2.78 10.71
C ARG A 197 -21.15 3.83 11.40
N ASP A 198 -19.91 4.02 10.96
CA ASP A 198 -19.05 5.08 11.49
C ASP A 198 -19.50 6.41 10.89
N ASN A 199 -19.96 7.34 11.73
CA ASN A 199 -20.14 8.72 11.31
C ASN A 199 -18.78 9.41 11.29
N ILE A 200 -18.34 9.84 10.10
CA ILE A 200 -17.02 10.47 9.89
C ILE A 200 -17.14 11.89 9.29
N ASP A 201 -18.34 12.45 9.19
CA ASP A 201 -18.59 13.73 8.50
C ASP A 201 -17.76 14.87 9.10
N ASP A 202 -17.75 15.02 10.43
CA ASP A 202 -16.92 16.01 11.10
C ASP A 202 -15.40 15.86 10.76
N LYS A 203 -14.98 14.62 10.47
CA LYS A 203 -13.60 14.34 10.08
C LYS A 203 -13.35 14.64 8.61
N LEU A 204 -14.34 14.40 7.75
CA LEU A 204 -14.29 14.77 6.35
C LEU A 204 -14.27 16.28 6.18
N ASP A 205 -15.11 17.01 6.93
CA ASP A 205 -15.13 18.48 6.95
C ASP A 205 -13.73 19.00 7.31
N LEU A 206 -13.15 18.53 8.40
CA LEU A 206 -11.81 18.91 8.82
C LEU A 206 -10.73 18.57 7.77
N LEU A 207 -10.84 17.43 7.09
CA LEU A 207 -9.90 17.04 6.03
C LEU A 207 -9.96 17.97 4.82
N VAL A 208 -11.17 18.29 4.32
CA VAL A 208 -11.31 19.13 3.13
C VAL A 208 -10.97 20.59 3.41
N ASP A 209 -11.14 21.04 4.64
CA ASP A 209 -10.67 22.37 5.09
C ASP A 209 -9.14 22.43 5.18
N THR A 210 -8.48 21.29 5.40
CA THR A 210 -7.03 21.21 5.58
C THR A 210 -6.29 20.90 4.28
N ILE A 211 -6.81 19.99 3.47
CA ILE A 211 -6.18 19.48 2.25
C ILE A 211 -7.15 19.64 1.07
N TYR A 212 -6.65 20.17 -0.04
CA TYR A 212 -7.41 20.24 -1.27
C TYR A 212 -7.99 18.87 -1.65
N ASN A 213 -9.31 18.76 -1.78
CA ASN A 213 -10.06 17.51 -1.90
C ASN A 213 -9.58 16.58 -3.02
N ARG A 214 -9.10 17.12 -4.17
CA ARG A 214 -8.54 16.32 -5.27
C ARG A 214 -7.22 15.62 -4.93
N LYS A 215 -6.63 15.95 -3.78
CA LYS A 215 -5.47 15.25 -3.23
C LYS A 215 -5.85 14.24 -2.16
N LEU A 216 -7.14 14.01 -1.95
CA LEU A 216 -7.66 13.03 -1.00
C LEU A 216 -8.14 11.79 -1.72
N MET A 217 -7.91 10.63 -1.09
CA MET A 217 -8.43 9.34 -1.53
C MET A 217 -8.86 8.53 -0.31
N CYS A 218 -10.07 7.98 -0.35
CA CYS A 218 -10.60 7.15 0.72
C CYS A 218 -10.68 5.70 0.30
N TYR A 219 -10.01 4.81 1.04
CA TYR A 219 -10.25 3.37 0.94
C TYR A 219 -11.60 3.03 1.55
N VAL A 220 -12.43 2.29 0.82
CA VAL A 220 -13.77 1.87 1.24
C VAL A 220 -13.87 0.35 1.17
N LEU A 221 -13.85 -0.32 2.33
CA LEU A 221 -14.07 -1.76 2.40
C LEU A 221 -15.53 -2.08 2.10
N ILE A 222 -15.78 -3.03 1.20
CA ILE A 222 -17.13 -3.49 0.84
C ILE A 222 -17.31 -4.99 1.10
N GLY A 223 -18.57 -5.39 1.31
CA GLY A 223 -18.96 -6.80 1.40
C GLY A 223 -18.60 -7.50 2.71
N PHE A 224 -18.14 -6.78 3.75
CA PHE A 224 -17.88 -7.33 5.07
C PHE A 224 -18.97 -6.90 6.09
N TRP A 225 -19.16 -5.59 6.28
CA TRP A 225 -20.14 -5.04 7.20
C TRP A 225 -21.29 -4.31 6.50
N SER A 226 -21.17 -4.12 5.20
CA SER A 226 -22.03 -3.27 4.40
C SER A 226 -22.93 -4.05 3.46
N THR A 227 -24.08 -3.46 3.17
CA THR A 227 -24.95 -3.86 2.05
C THR A 227 -24.53 -3.13 0.76
N PRO A 228 -24.99 -3.59 -0.43
CA PRO A 228 -24.74 -2.89 -1.68
C PRO A 228 -25.22 -1.42 -1.69
N GLU A 229 -26.32 -1.13 -1.00
CA GLU A 229 -26.88 0.22 -0.87
C GLU A 229 -25.98 1.11 0.00
N GLU A 230 -25.46 0.56 1.11
CA GLU A 230 -24.50 1.27 1.97
C GLU A 230 -23.15 1.49 1.27
N ASP A 231 -22.72 0.56 0.42
CA ASP A 231 -21.52 0.71 -0.40
C ASP A 231 -21.68 1.88 -1.39
N LEU A 232 -22.81 1.91 -2.11
CA LEU A 232 -23.12 2.98 -3.06
C LEU A 232 -23.25 4.34 -2.35
N MET A 233 -23.95 4.38 -1.22
CA MET A 233 -24.09 5.59 -0.42
C MET A 233 -22.73 6.17 -0.04
N ARG A 234 -21.81 5.36 0.52
CA ARG A 234 -20.49 5.84 0.96
C ARG A 234 -19.64 6.38 -0.18
N VAL A 235 -19.57 5.69 -1.33
CA VAL A 235 -18.76 6.17 -2.45
C VAL A 235 -19.35 7.43 -3.08
N ARG A 236 -20.68 7.57 -3.11
CA ARG A 236 -21.36 8.77 -3.58
C ARG A 236 -21.19 9.93 -2.61
N HIS A 237 -21.38 9.70 -1.32
CA HIS A 237 -21.14 10.69 -0.28
C HIS A 237 -19.72 11.27 -0.36
N LEU A 238 -18.69 10.42 -0.46
CA LEU A 238 -17.32 10.89 -0.63
C LEU A 238 -17.12 11.75 -1.87
N TRP A 239 -17.72 11.36 -2.99
CA TRP A 239 -17.50 12.05 -4.25
C TRP A 239 -18.43 13.26 -4.44
N ASP A 240 -19.74 13.08 -4.27
CA ASP A 240 -20.74 14.09 -4.60
C ASP A 240 -20.75 15.22 -3.57
N ASP A 241 -20.56 14.91 -2.27
CA ASP A 241 -20.62 15.91 -1.20
C ASP A 241 -19.22 16.49 -0.88
N TYR A 242 -18.15 15.70 -0.95
CA TYR A 242 -16.81 16.13 -0.56
C TYR A 242 -15.81 16.25 -1.72
N GLY A 243 -16.09 15.71 -2.90
CA GLY A 243 -15.15 15.68 -4.02
C GLY A 243 -13.91 14.81 -3.78
N ILE A 244 -14.00 13.88 -2.84
CA ILE A 244 -12.93 12.93 -2.48
C ILE A 244 -13.04 11.70 -3.36
N ASP A 245 -11.92 11.28 -3.96
CA ASP A 245 -11.86 10.06 -4.77
C ASP A 245 -12.00 8.80 -3.88
N PRO A 246 -13.07 7.99 -4.02
CA PRO A 246 -13.17 6.70 -3.36
C PRO A 246 -12.29 5.66 -4.07
N TYR A 247 -11.76 4.71 -3.30
CA TYR A 247 -11.10 3.51 -3.78
C TYR A 247 -11.65 2.29 -3.06
N VAL A 248 -12.40 1.47 -3.77
CA VAL A 248 -13.11 0.32 -3.20
C VAL A 248 -12.19 -0.87 -3.04
N MET A 249 -12.21 -1.45 -1.84
CA MET A 249 -11.50 -2.66 -1.44
C MET A 249 -12.49 -3.80 -1.24
N PRO A 250 -12.61 -4.75 -2.19
CA PRO A 250 -13.46 -5.93 -2.01
C PRO A 250 -12.94 -6.83 -0.88
N TYR A 251 -13.79 -7.19 0.08
CA TYR A 251 -13.46 -8.23 1.07
C TYR A 251 -13.30 -9.60 0.40
N ASN A 252 -14.24 -9.93 -0.50
CA ASN A 252 -14.18 -11.15 -1.29
C ASN A 252 -14.01 -10.80 -2.77
N LYS A 253 -12.77 -10.86 -3.26
CA LYS A 253 -12.43 -10.59 -4.67
C LYS A 253 -13.06 -11.55 -5.69
N PHE A 254 -13.61 -12.68 -5.24
CA PHE A 254 -14.30 -13.66 -6.08
C PHE A 254 -15.82 -13.42 -6.15
N ASP A 255 -16.37 -12.60 -5.25
CA ASP A 255 -17.77 -12.19 -5.30
C ASP A 255 -18.04 -11.31 -6.53
N GLU A 256 -19.09 -11.64 -7.27
CA GLU A 256 -19.39 -10.97 -8.54
C GLU A 256 -19.77 -9.50 -8.34
N TYR A 257 -20.60 -9.20 -7.34
CA TYR A 257 -21.00 -7.84 -7.04
C TYR A 257 -19.78 -7.01 -6.63
N GLN A 258 -19.00 -7.46 -5.64
CA GLN A 258 -17.86 -6.70 -5.11
C GLN A 258 -16.82 -6.43 -6.21
N ARG A 259 -16.54 -7.42 -7.06
CA ARG A 259 -15.63 -7.25 -8.19
C ARG A 259 -16.13 -6.24 -9.21
N LYS A 260 -17.40 -6.31 -9.59
CA LYS A 260 -18.00 -5.36 -10.54
C LYS A 260 -18.04 -3.95 -9.96
N PHE A 261 -18.45 -3.82 -8.69
CA PHE A 261 -18.54 -2.54 -8.01
C PHE A 261 -17.16 -1.89 -7.87
N ALA A 262 -16.15 -2.63 -7.42
CA ALA A 262 -14.78 -2.15 -7.35
C ALA A 262 -14.25 -1.72 -8.72
N ARG A 263 -14.52 -2.48 -9.78
CA ARG A 263 -14.10 -2.12 -11.14
C ARG A 263 -14.74 -0.80 -11.59
N TRP A 264 -16.02 -0.58 -11.28
CA TRP A 264 -16.70 0.65 -11.61
C TRP A 264 -16.12 1.85 -10.85
N VAL A 265 -16.01 1.76 -9.52
CA VAL A 265 -15.53 2.87 -8.69
C VAL A 265 -14.05 3.18 -8.93
N ASN A 266 -13.19 2.14 -8.98
CA ASN A 266 -11.75 2.32 -9.10
C ASN A 266 -11.33 2.79 -10.50
N ASN A 267 -12.20 2.62 -11.52
CA ASN A 267 -12.03 3.30 -12.79
C ASN A 267 -12.66 4.69 -12.71
N LYS A 268 -11.84 5.70 -12.42
CA LYS A 268 -12.28 7.09 -12.22
C LYS A 268 -13.10 7.67 -13.39
N VAL A 269 -12.86 7.22 -14.63
CA VAL A 269 -13.65 7.67 -15.77
C VAL A 269 -15.06 7.12 -15.70
N LEU A 270 -15.19 5.82 -15.47
CA LEU A 270 -16.49 5.17 -15.35
C LEU A 270 -17.30 5.73 -14.18
N PHE A 271 -16.69 5.82 -13.01
CA PHE A 271 -17.33 6.32 -11.81
C PHE A 271 -17.86 7.74 -11.95
N LYS A 272 -17.10 8.62 -12.63
CA LYS A 272 -17.45 10.03 -12.80
C LYS A 272 -18.40 10.30 -13.96
N THR A 273 -18.59 9.37 -14.87
CA THR A 273 -19.40 9.58 -16.10
C THR A 273 -20.64 8.71 -16.18
N ARG A 274 -20.75 7.69 -15.31
CA ARG A 274 -21.89 6.76 -15.30
C ARG A 274 -22.37 6.49 -13.88
N THR A 275 -23.68 6.31 -13.74
CA THR A 275 -24.25 5.79 -12.50
C THR A 275 -23.96 4.29 -12.36
N TRP A 276 -24.20 3.75 -11.17
CA TRP A 276 -24.06 2.31 -10.94
C TRP A 276 -25.05 1.49 -11.76
N GLU A 277 -26.29 1.97 -11.89
CA GLU A 277 -27.34 1.35 -12.67
C GLU A 277 -26.96 1.30 -14.16
N GLU A 278 -26.54 2.43 -14.73
CA GLU A 278 -26.07 2.49 -16.12
C GLU A 278 -24.87 1.55 -16.39
N TYR A 279 -24.00 1.38 -15.41
CA TYR A 279 -22.87 0.46 -15.52
C TYR A 279 -23.31 -1.00 -15.46
N GLN A 280 -24.32 -1.33 -14.64
CA GLN A 280 -24.88 -2.68 -14.56
C GLN A 280 -25.61 -3.10 -15.85
N ASP A 281 -26.40 -2.20 -16.45
CA ASP A 281 -27.21 -2.45 -17.63
C ASP A 281 -26.41 -2.44 -18.94
N GLY A 282 -25.32 -1.70 -18.96
CA GLY A 282 -24.48 -1.52 -20.13
C GLY A 282 -23.10 -2.14 -19.98
N TYR A 283 -22.89 -3.30 -20.56
CA TYR A 283 -21.53 -3.83 -20.67
C TYR A 283 -20.68 -2.89 -21.53
N ILE A 284 -19.52 -2.45 -20.99
CA ILE A 284 -18.54 -1.60 -21.69
C ILE A 284 -18.01 -2.36 -22.90
N ASN A 285 -18.60 -2.16 -24.05
CA ASN A 285 -18.09 -2.65 -25.33
C ASN A 285 -18.18 -1.58 -26.42
N SER A 286 -18.34 -0.31 -26.06
CA SER A 286 -18.24 0.73 -27.07
C SER A 286 -16.76 1.06 -27.31
N LYS A 287 -16.38 1.12 -28.56
CA LYS A 287 -15.06 1.56 -29.02
C LYS A 287 -14.66 2.90 -28.41
N GLU A 288 -15.63 3.77 -28.18
CA GLU A 288 -15.47 5.11 -27.59
C GLU A 288 -15.00 5.07 -26.11
N GLU A 289 -15.48 4.10 -25.34
CA GLU A 289 -15.06 3.93 -23.92
C GLU A 289 -13.66 3.34 -23.82
N TYR A 290 -13.32 2.42 -24.69
CA TYR A 290 -11.97 1.88 -24.80
C TYR A 290 -10.98 2.99 -25.20
N GLU A 291 -11.35 3.82 -26.17
CA GLU A 291 -10.55 4.98 -26.60
C GLU A 291 -10.44 6.07 -25.50
N ALA A 292 -11.50 6.27 -24.71
CA ALA A 292 -11.46 7.16 -23.55
C ALA A 292 -10.51 6.63 -22.46
N HIS A 293 -10.53 5.32 -22.21
CA HIS A 293 -9.61 4.66 -21.28
C HIS A 293 -8.15 4.78 -21.75
N LEU A 294 -7.89 4.58 -23.03
CA LEU A 294 -6.56 4.75 -23.62
C LEU A 294 -6.05 6.19 -23.48
N ARG A 295 -6.91 7.20 -23.74
CA ARG A 295 -6.55 8.63 -23.58
C ARG A 295 -6.21 8.99 -22.12
N VAL A 296 -6.90 8.40 -21.14
CA VAL A 296 -6.58 8.59 -19.72
C VAL A 296 -5.26 7.91 -19.37
N LYS A 297 -4.99 6.72 -19.91
CA LYS A 297 -3.76 5.98 -19.72
C LYS A 297 -2.54 6.73 -20.32
N GLU A 298 -2.68 7.26 -21.52
CA GLU A 298 -1.67 8.08 -22.18
C GLU A 298 -1.37 9.39 -21.44
N ARG A 299 -2.42 10.09 -20.91
CA ARG A 299 -2.23 11.28 -20.09
C ARG A 299 -1.49 10.98 -18.78
N ARG A 300 -1.71 9.81 -18.19
CA ARG A 300 -1.00 9.36 -16.97
C ARG A 300 0.46 9.01 -17.24
N SER A 301 0.75 8.33 -18.35
CA SER A 301 2.13 7.98 -18.74
C SER A 301 2.96 9.25 -19.04
N ASN A 302 2.34 10.28 -19.61
CA ASN A 302 2.98 11.56 -19.88
C ASN A 302 3.20 12.43 -18.63
N HIS A 303 2.58 12.11 -17.49
CA HIS A 303 2.72 12.83 -16.23
C HIS A 303 3.50 12.06 -15.16
N ASN A 304 4.16 10.93 -15.49
CA ASN A 304 4.89 10.06 -14.56
C ASN A 304 4.06 9.63 -13.32
N GLU A 305 2.75 9.54 -13.45
CA GLU A 305 1.91 8.89 -12.45
C GLU A 305 1.90 7.40 -12.73
N ILE A 306 2.52 6.61 -11.85
CA ILE A 306 2.51 5.15 -11.90
C ILE A 306 1.07 4.69 -11.65
N PRO A 307 0.41 3.97 -12.57
CA PRO A 307 -0.89 3.39 -12.27
C PRO A 307 -0.70 2.27 -11.25
N PHE A 308 -1.49 2.29 -10.19
CA PHE A 308 -1.70 1.11 -9.37
C PHE A 308 -2.62 0.17 -10.16
N ASP A 309 -2.03 -0.74 -10.94
CA ASP A 309 -2.74 -1.91 -11.45
C ASP A 309 -2.54 -3.04 -10.42
N PHE A 310 -3.64 -3.44 -9.78
CA PHE A 310 -3.75 -4.68 -9.00
C PHE A 310 -4.39 -5.78 -9.84
#